data_bd18ef54da6214d8e0697efafe804590
#
_entry.id   bd18ef54da6214d8e0697efafe804590
#
_cell.length_a   1.000
_cell.length_b   1.000
_cell.length_c   1.000
_cell.angle_alpha   90.00
_cell.angle_beta   90.00
_cell.angle_gamma   90.00
#
_symmetry.space_group_name_H-M   'P 1'
#
loop_
_entity.id
_entity.type
_entity.pdbx_description
1 polymer ?
#
loop_
_entity_poly.entity_id
_entity_poly.type
_entity_poly.pdbx_seq_one_letter_code
_entity_poly.pdbx_strand_id
1 'polypeptide(L)'
;MIREWMQIWQARNWMKRNESFLSTWHAYVGYKLNLFEQLHQGMTMDQMTTEGHLDGAMLSSWVDVGLAVGQLKNTGKGIQPIQPSRKMLTYASASSPYSVGALLQEMMELHFPTLLYFPVAMQTGHKVNFNDQQFAPTVAETSSYLERLAFPQLNRWVQGTSPSSILDIGCGQGGYLMRLAQQYRQTRCIGLERNATLAHNTAEHARKQGLSNCMIIEADIDAWPDPEQTIDMVMLNNILYYFNEEERRQLLARIARFIGQRGSITMITPLRGDNRGKSFAAAFNTFMVSHRNLHSLPSEIELRSLASDIGFRVGKLKPIVREGSWFFVGLTR
;
A
#
# COMPACT_ATOMS: atom_id res chain seq x y z
N MET A 1 39.92 -16.52 -22.70
CA MET A 1 40.37 -16.08 -21.34
C MET A 1 39.75 -14.76 -20.88
N ILE A 2 40.00 -13.58 -21.50
CA ILE A 2 39.47 -12.30 -21.00
C ILE A 2 37.93 -12.27 -20.96
N ARG A 3 37.25 -12.78 -22.01
CA ARG A 3 35.77 -12.84 -22.06
C ARG A 3 35.17 -13.74 -20.97
N GLU A 4 35.78 -14.88 -20.71
CA GLU A 4 35.36 -15.83 -19.67
C GLU A 4 35.52 -15.23 -18.27
N TRP A 5 36.65 -14.55 -18.03
CA TRP A 5 36.85 -13.82 -16.78
C TRP A 5 35.82 -12.69 -16.58
N MET A 6 35.47 -11.97 -17.64
CA MET A 6 34.43 -10.95 -17.59
C MET A 6 33.05 -11.57 -17.29
N GLN A 7 32.73 -12.72 -17.88
CA GLN A 7 31.47 -13.42 -17.60
C GLN A 7 31.40 -13.89 -16.14
N ILE A 8 32.47 -14.51 -15.62
CA ILE A 8 32.55 -14.95 -14.22
C ILE A 8 32.41 -13.76 -13.27
N TRP A 9 33.09 -12.63 -13.55
CA TRP A 9 33.01 -11.43 -12.74
C TRP A 9 31.58 -10.83 -12.74
N GLN A 10 30.93 -10.76 -13.90
CA GLN A 10 29.54 -10.29 -14.01
C GLN A 10 28.58 -11.24 -13.29
N ALA A 11 28.71 -12.56 -13.46
CA ALA A 11 27.91 -13.55 -12.75
C ALA A 11 28.05 -13.37 -11.22
N ARG A 12 29.28 -13.19 -10.72
CA ARG A 12 29.53 -12.93 -9.29
C ARG A 12 28.85 -11.66 -8.81
N ASN A 13 28.88 -10.59 -9.60
CA ASN A 13 28.19 -9.34 -9.24
C ASN A 13 26.67 -9.49 -9.18
N TRP A 14 26.09 -10.26 -10.08
CA TRP A 14 24.66 -10.59 -10.04
C TRP A 14 24.31 -11.46 -8.85
N MET A 15 25.12 -12.46 -8.54
CA MET A 15 24.94 -13.29 -7.33
C MET A 15 24.95 -12.45 -6.04
N LYS A 16 25.87 -11.47 -5.92
CA LYS A 16 25.87 -10.54 -4.78
C LYS A 16 24.58 -9.70 -4.67
N ARG A 17 24.03 -9.26 -5.80
CA ARG A 17 22.75 -8.53 -5.81
C ARG A 17 21.58 -9.40 -5.33
N ASN A 18 21.66 -10.70 -5.53
CA ASN A 18 20.66 -11.66 -5.04
C ASN A 18 20.58 -11.73 -3.51
N GLU A 19 21.61 -11.31 -2.77
CA GLU A 19 21.59 -11.26 -1.30
C GLU A 19 20.44 -10.41 -0.76
N SER A 20 20.08 -9.30 -1.44
CA SER A 20 18.94 -8.47 -1.06
C SER A 20 17.61 -9.19 -1.22
N PHE A 21 17.47 -10.00 -2.29
CA PHE A 21 16.29 -10.85 -2.49
C PHE A 21 16.22 -11.94 -1.42
N LEU A 22 17.34 -12.65 -1.14
CA LEU A 22 17.40 -13.68 -0.11
C LEU A 22 17.04 -13.10 1.27
N SER A 23 17.49 -11.89 1.60
CA SER A 23 17.12 -11.22 2.83
C SER A 23 15.61 -10.95 2.92
N THR A 24 15.00 -10.51 1.83
CA THR A 24 13.55 -10.27 1.77
C THR A 24 12.76 -11.57 1.87
N TRP A 25 13.17 -12.59 1.11
CA TRP A 25 12.56 -13.91 1.13
C TRP A 25 12.63 -14.55 2.51
N HIS A 26 13.80 -14.54 3.15
CA HIS A 26 13.99 -15.10 4.48
C HIS A 26 13.11 -14.40 5.53
N ALA A 27 13.04 -13.06 5.48
CA ALA A 27 12.18 -12.30 6.37
C ALA A 27 10.69 -12.62 6.13
N TYR A 28 10.26 -12.76 4.87
CA TYR A 28 8.90 -13.15 4.52
C TYR A 28 8.54 -14.53 5.06
N VAL A 29 9.39 -15.56 4.83
CA VAL A 29 9.15 -16.92 5.33
C VAL A 29 9.07 -16.92 6.86
N GLY A 30 9.99 -16.22 7.52
CA GLY A 30 10.00 -16.08 8.98
C GLY A 30 8.74 -15.43 9.53
N TYR A 31 8.22 -14.40 8.86
CA TYR A 31 6.95 -13.75 9.18
C TYR A 31 5.76 -14.68 8.93
N LYS A 32 5.67 -15.25 7.72
CA LYS A 32 4.54 -16.08 7.27
C LYS A 32 4.31 -17.31 8.13
N LEU A 33 5.41 -17.94 8.59
CA LEU A 33 5.39 -19.15 9.42
C LEU A 33 5.64 -18.87 10.91
N ASN A 34 5.71 -17.60 11.30
CA ASN A 34 5.93 -17.17 12.68
C ASN A 34 7.24 -17.72 13.32
N LEU A 35 8.27 -17.94 12.48
CA LEU A 35 9.51 -18.61 12.91
C LEU A 35 10.36 -17.75 13.85
N PHE A 36 10.32 -16.42 13.70
CA PHE A 36 11.08 -15.52 14.56
C PHE A 36 10.59 -15.54 16.00
N GLU A 37 9.28 -15.59 16.22
CA GLU A 37 8.67 -15.71 17.53
C GLU A 37 8.99 -17.06 18.18
N GLN A 38 8.84 -18.15 17.43
CA GLN A 38 9.14 -19.50 17.91
C GLN A 38 10.60 -19.61 18.38
N LEU A 39 11.55 -19.15 17.57
CA LEU A 39 12.97 -19.09 17.96
C LEU A 39 13.22 -18.18 19.17
N HIS A 40 12.53 -17.03 19.23
CA HIS A 40 12.67 -16.08 20.34
C HIS A 40 12.14 -16.66 21.67
N GLN A 41 11.07 -17.45 21.61
CA GLN A 41 10.50 -18.18 22.74
C GLN A 41 11.35 -19.38 23.17
N GLY A 42 12.41 -19.70 22.44
CA GLY A 42 13.36 -20.77 22.77
C GLY A 42 12.97 -22.14 22.23
N MET A 43 12.02 -22.23 21.29
CA MET A 43 11.71 -23.51 20.63
C MET A 43 12.94 -24.02 19.88
N THR A 44 13.24 -25.30 20.06
CA THR A 44 14.32 -25.98 19.34
C THR A 44 13.89 -26.32 17.91
N MET A 45 14.87 -26.58 17.04
CA MET A 45 14.59 -27.03 15.67
C MET A 45 13.72 -28.29 15.63
N ASP A 46 13.97 -29.24 16.55
CA ASP A 46 13.17 -30.46 16.67
C ASP A 46 11.73 -30.18 17.07
N GLN A 47 11.51 -29.26 18.02
CA GLN A 47 10.16 -28.83 18.40
C GLN A 47 9.44 -28.15 17.26
N MET A 48 10.10 -27.23 16.54
CA MET A 48 9.51 -26.55 15.38
C MET A 48 9.14 -27.54 14.27
N THR A 49 9.94 -28.59 14.08
CA THR A 49 9.68 -29.65 13.10
C THR A 49 8.50 -30.52 13.54
N THR A 50 8.47 -30.94 14.80
CA THR A 50 7.48 -31.88 15.30
C THR A 50 6.13 -31.19 15.58
N GLU A 51 6.13 -30.12 16.35
CA GLU A 51 4.93 -29.39 16.76
C GLU A 51 4.42 -28.45 15.67
N GLY A 52 5.33 -27.82 14.91
CA GLY A 52 5.01 -26.90 13.80
C GLY A 52 4.74 -27.61 12.47
N HIS A 53 4.88 -28.95 12.41
CA HIS A 53 4.74 -29.75 11.19
C HIS A 53 5.58 -29.23 10.01
N LEU A 54 6.81 -28.75 10.31
CA LEU A 54 7.73 -28.21 9.32
C LEU A 54 8.70 -29.29 8.83
N ASP A 55 9.07 -29.25 7.56
CA ASP A 55 10.14 -30.08 7.03
C ASP A 55 11.49 -29.65 7.64
N GLY A 56 12.19 -30.59 8.28
CA GLY A 56 13.42 -30.30 9.01
C GLY A 56 14.58 -29.84 8.08
N ALA A 57 14.67 -30.39 6.86
CA ALA A 57 15.70 -29.99 5.91
C ALA A 57 15.45 -28.58 5.38
N MET A 58 14.18 -28.23 5.08
CA MET A 58 13.80 -26.88 4.67
C MET A 58 14.01 -25.87 5.79
N LEU A 59 13.65 -26.22 7.03
CA LEU A 59 13.86 -25.36 8.19
C LEU A 59 15.36 -25.11 8.44
N SER A 60 16.20 -26.15 8.34
CA SER A 60 17.66 -26.01 8.45
C SER A 60 18.22 -25.10 7.37
N SER A 61 17.78 -25.28 6.11
CA SER A 61 18.20 -24.42 5.00
C SER A 61 17.77 -22.95 5.21
N TRP A 62 16.56 -22.71 5.73
CA TRP A 62 16.12 -21.36 6.08
C TRP A 62 17.00 -20.74 7.17
N VAL A 63 17.40 -21.50 8.19
CA VAL A 63 18.33 -21.05 9.23
C VAL A 63 19.69 -20.69 8.64
N ASP A 64 20.23 -21.51 7.73
CA ASP A 64 21.50 -21.24 7.08
C ASP A 64 21.49 -19.93 6.30
N VAL A 65 20.42 -19.68 5.54
CA VAL A 65 20.23 -18.40 4.85
C VAL A 65 20.15 -17.25 5.86
N GLY A 66 19.40 -17.42 6.94
CA GLY A 66 19.25 -16.41 7.98
C GLY A 66 20.56 -16.02 8.66
N LEU A 67 21.42 -16.98 8.91
CA LEU A 67 22.77 -16.76 9.43
C LEU A 67 23.65 -16.04 8.39
N ALA A 68 23.62 -16.48 7.14
CA ALA A 68 24.40 -15.89 6.05
C ALA A 68 24.05 -14.42 5.77
N VAL A 69 22.75 -14.06 5.82
CA VAL A 69 22.29 -12.67 5.61
C VAL A 69 22.22 -11.84 6.90
N GLY A 70 22.63 -12.40 8.04
CA GLY A 70 22.68 -11.71 9.34
C GLY A 70 21.33 -11.42 9.97
N GLN A 71 20.28 -12.12 9.56
CA GLN A 71 18.94 -12.02 10.15
C GLN A 71 18.77 -12.94 11.36
N LEU A 72 19.52 -14.02 11.39
CA LEU A 72 19.69 -14.91 12.55
C LEU A 72 21.12 -14.80 13.08
N LYS A 73 21.30 -15.21 14.34
CA LYS A 73 22.59 -15.25 15.03
C LYS A 73 22.72 -16.55 15.78
N ASN A 74 23.90 -17.17 15.74
CA ASN A 74 24.26 -18.27 16.62
C ASN A 74 24.93 -17.70 17.87
N THR A 75 24.28 -17.84 19.02
CA THR A 75 24.80 -17.35 20.31
C THR A 75 25.74 -18.31 20.97
N GLY A 76 25.80 -19.59 20.51
CA GLY A 76 26.57 -20.67 21.11
C GLY A 76 26.12 -21.02 22.54
N LYS A 77 24.98 -20.52 23.01
CA LYS A 77 24.50 -20.67 24.39
C LYS A 77 23.09 -21.25 24.43
N GLY A 78 22.87 -22.10 25.48
CA GLY A 78 21.55 -22.69 25.73
C GLY A 78 21.20 -23.86 24.80
N ILE A 79 19.99 -24.39 25.00
CA ILE A 79 19.44 -25.52 24.22
C ILE A 79 19.11 -25.06 22.79
N GLN A 80 18.67 -23.79 22.63
CA GLN A 80 18.41 -23.16 21.33
C GLN A 80 19.41 -22.02 21.10
N PRO A 81 20.55 -22.30 20.41
CA PRO A 81 21.57 -21.29 20.17
C PRO A 81 21.24 -20.31 19.04
N ILE A 82 20.28 -20.66 18.16
CA ILE A 82 19.87 -19.82 17.05
C ILE A 82 18.82 -18.81 17.52
N GLN A 83 19.12 -17.54 17.35
CA GLN A 83 18.24 -16.46 17.77
C GLN A 83 18.02 -15.45 16.63
N PRO A 84 16.81 -14.89 16.50
CA PRO A 84 16.55 -13.80 15.57
C PRO A 84 17.36 -12.55 15.95
N SER A 85 17.79 -11.80 14.96
CA SER A 85 18.35 -10.48 15.23
C SER A 85 17.26 -9.55 15.79
N ARG A 86 17.65 -8.55 16.58
CA ARG A 86 16.71 -7.54 17.11
C ARG A 86 15.91 -6.88 16.00
N LYS A 87 16.51 -6.67 14.82
CA LYS A 87 15.84 -6.10 13.65
C LYS A 87 14.70 -6.98 13.18
N MET A 88 14.87 -8.29 13.14
CA MET A 88 13.80 -9.22 12.73
C MET A 88 12.67 -9.26 13.75
N LEU A 89 12.97 -9.31 15.03
CA LEU A 89 11.95 -9.22 16.09
C LEU A 89 11.16 -7.90 16.05
N THR A 90 11.78 -6.80 15.62
CA THR A 90 11.11 -5.52 15.55
C THR A 90 10.27 -5.37 14.28
N TYR A 91 10.79 -5.78 13.10
CA TYR A 91 10.18 -5.41 11.82
C TYR A 91 9.58 -6.57 11.03
N ALA A 92 9.90 -7.84 11.39
CA ALA A 92 9.40 -9.02 10.69
C ALA A 92 8.71 -10.04 11.63
N SER A 93 8.45 -9.67 12.87
CA SER A 93 7.67 -10.47 13.82
C SER A 93 6.22 -10.02 13.79
N ALA A 94 5.27 -10.97 13.74
CA ALA A 94 3.84 -10.68 13.70
C ALA A 94 3.34 -10.02 15.01
N SER A 95 3.98 -10.34 16.14
CA SER A 95 3.63 -9.78 17.45
C SER A 95 4.15 -8.35 17.67
N SER A 96 5.03 -7.85 16.80
CA SER A 96 5.61 -6.52 16.96
C SER A 96 4.67 -5.41 16.47
N PRO A 97 4.44 -4.34 17.25
CA PRO A 97 3.67 -3.18 16.81
C PRO A 97 4.36 -2.39 15.69
N TYR A 98 5.62 -2.68 15.41
CA TYR A 98 6.43 -2.07 14.34
C TYR A 98 6.64 -3.00 13.16
N SER A 99 5.91 -4.13 13.10
CA SER A 99 6.02 -5.10 12.02
C SER A 99 5.70 -4.46 10.67
N VAL A 100 6.50 -4.81 9.68
CA VAL A 100 6.22 -4.55 8.25
C VAL A 100 5.97 -5.86 7.49
N GLY A 101 5.64 -6.93 8.23
CA GLY A 101 5.45 -8.28 7.70
C GLY A 101 4.37 -8.34 6.61
N ALA A 102 3.28 -7.60 6.75
CA ALA A 102 2.26 -7.50 5.70
C ALA A 102 2.83 -6.94 4.39
N LEU A 103 3.77 -5.98 4.44
CA LEU A 103 4.44 -5.48 3.24
C LEU A 103 5.34 -6.55 2.61
N LEU A 104 6.04 -7.35 3.42
CA LEU A 104 6.82 -8.49 2.93
C LEU A 104 5.91 -9.50 2.25
N GLN A 105 4.75 -9.80 2.83
CA GLN A 105 3.76 -10.69 2.26
C GLN A 105 3.20 -10.14 0.94
N GLU A 106 2.80 -8.88 0.89
CA GLU A 106 2.32 -8.22 -0.32
C GLU A 106 3.36 -8.29 -1.44
N MET A 107 4.61 -7.99 -1.14
CA MET A 107 5.70 -8.06 -2.12
C MET A 107 5.89 -9.47 -2.67
N MET A 108 5.91 -10.49 -1.80
CA MET A 108 6.24 -11.88 -2.18
C MET A 108 5.05 -12.62 -2.81
N GLU A 109 3.82 -12.37 -2.36
CA GLU A 109 2.65 -13.11 -2.81
C GLU A 109 1.88 -12.39 -3.93
N LEU A 110 2.06 -11.08 -4.08
CA LEU A 110 1.32 -10.29 -5.07
C LEU A 110 2.23 -9.65 -6.12
N HIS A 111 3.23 -8.86 -5.71
CA HIS A 111 4.04 -8.10 -6.67
C HIS A 111 5.03 -8.99 -7.45
N PHE A 112 5.80 -9.83 -6.78
CA PHE A 112 6.81 -10.65 -7.44
C PHE A 112 6.24 -11.68 -8.40
N PRO A 113 5.15 -12.41 -8.10
CA PRO A 113 4.52 -13.30 -9.08
C PRO A 113 4.07 -12.57 -10.35
N THR A 114 3.53 -11.36 -10.19
CA THR A 114 3.14 -10.51 -11.34
C THR A 114 4.36 -10.11 -12.18
N LEU A 115 5.47 -9.71 -11.54
CA LEU A 115 6.71 -9.38 -12.25
C LEU A 115 7.33 -10.59 -12.95
N LEU A 116 7.24 -11.78 -12.35
CA LEU A 116 7.71 -13.03 -12.99
C LEU A 116 6.86 -13.41 -14.20
N TYR A 117 5.56 -13.14 -14.19
CA TYR A 117 4.67 -13.36 -15.32
C TYR A 117 4.79 -12.28 -16.41
N PHE A 118 5.38 -11.14 -16.12
CA PHE A 118 5.43 -9.97 -17.00
C PHE A 118 6.00 -10.25 -18.40
N PRO A 119 7.07 -11.06 -18.60
CA PRO A 119 7.55 -11.38 -19.94
C PRO A 119 6.50 -12.05 -20.81
N VAL A 120 5.71 -12.97 -20.24
CA VAL A 120 4.60 -13.65 -20.95
C VAL A 120 3.51 -12.64 -21.30
N ALA A 121 3.11 -11.80 -20.34
CA ALA A 121 2.11 -10.76 -20.57
C ALA A 121 2.56 -9.77 -21.66
N MET A 122 3.84 -9.39 -21.68
CA MET A 122 4.41 -8.49 -22.67
C MET A 122 4.39 -9.08 -24.08
N GLN A 123 4.68 -10.39 -24.21
CA GLN A 123 4.71 -11.07 -25.53
C GLN A 123 3.31 -11.36 -26.07
N THR A 124 2.37 -11.71 -25.20
CA THR A 124 1.05 -12.20 -25.60
C THR A 124 -0.05 -11.15 -25.50
N GLY A 125 0.18 -10.05 -24.80
CA GLY A 125 -0.85 -9.09 -24.42
C GLY A 125 -1.84 -9.64 -23.38
N HIS A 126 -1.63 -10.88 -22.89
CA HIS A 126 -2.56 -11.53 -21.97
C HIS A 126 -2.34 -11.00 -20.54
N LYS A 127 -3.35 -10.32 -20.01
CA LYS A 127 -3.34 -9.77 -18.65
C LYS A 127 -4.31 -10.56 -17.77
N VAL A 128 -3.96 -10.73 -16.50
CA VAL A 128 -4.84 -11.30 -15.47
C VAL A 128 -5.69 -10.21 -14.81
N ASN A 129 -6.78 -10.60 -14.15
CA ASN A 129 -7.50 -9.68 -13.28
C ASN A 129 -6.84 -9.65 -11.91
N PHE A 130 -6.67 -8.47 -11.35
CA PHE A 130 -6.33 -8.32 -9.94
C PHE A 130 -7.50 -8.84 -9.10
N ASN A 131 -7.23 -9.78 -8.22
CA ASN A 131 -8.21 -10.34 -7.29
C ASN A 131 -8.16 -9.57 -5.97
N ASP A 132 -8.98 -8.54 -5.88
CA ASP A 132 -9.10 -7.68 -4.70
C ASP A 132 -9.60 -8.44 -3.47
N GLN A 133 -10.48 -9.42 -3.62
CA GLN A 133 -11.01 -10.21 -2.49
C GLN A 133 -9.91 -11.04 -1.81
N GLN A 134 -9.05 -11.68 -2.58
CA GLN A 134 -7.96 -12.51 -2.05
C GLN A 134 -6.95 -11.69 -1.26
N PHE A 135 -6.60 -10.50 -1.76
CA PHE A 135 -5.52 -9.69 -1.21
C PHE A 135 -6.01 -8.52 -0.34
N ALA A 136 -7.34 -8.32 -0.23
CA ALA A 136 -7.91 -7.22 0.53
C ALA A 136 -7.37 -7.08 1.96
N PRO A 137 -7.21 -8.13 2.78
CA PRO A 137 -6.67 -7.99 4.13
C PRO A 137 -5.24 -7.47 4.15
N THR A 138 -4.37 -8.03 3.28
CA THR A 138 -2.96 -7.63 3.20
C THR A 138 -2.81 -6.19 2.70
N VAL A 139 -3.54 -5.83 1.63
CA VAL A 139 -3.54 -4.47 1.07
C VAL A 139 -4.11 -3.46 2.06
N ALA A 140 -5.12 -3.82 2.84
CA ALA A 140 -5.67 -2.96 3.87
C ALA A 140 -4.66 -2.67 4.99
N GLU A 141 -3.92 -3.69 5.42
CA GLU A 141 -2.88 -3.53 6.43
C GLU A 141 -1.73 -2.66 5.93
N THR A 142 -1.20 -2.91 4.72
CA THR A 142 -0.15 -2.09 4.13
C THR A 142 -0.58 -0.66 3.86
N SER A 143 -1.83 -0.45 3.44
CA SER A 143 -2.43 0.88 3.28
C SER A 143 -2.47 1.65 4.60
N SER A 144 -2.67 0.97 5.74
CA SER A 144 -2.67 1.61 7.06
C SER A 144 -1.32 2.23 7.44
N TYR A 145 -0.21 1.67 6.94
CA TYR A 145 1.13 2.27 7.15
C TYR A 145 1.26 3.60 6.43
N LEU A 146 0.81 3.64 5.17
CA LEU A 146 0.79 4.87 4.38
C LEU A 146 -0.14 5.91 5.00
N GLU A 147 -1.29 5.50 5.50
CA GLU A 147 -2.25 6.37 6.18
C GLU A 147 -1.63 7.14 7.34
N ARG A 148 -0.91 6.44 8.23
CA ARG A 148 -0.24 7.06 9.37
C ARG A 148 0.76 8.14 8.95
N LEU A 149 1.46 7.93 7.83
CA LEU A 149 2.44 8.87 7.29
C LEU A 149 1.80 10.05 6.54
N ALA A 150 0.69 9.80 5.85
CA ALA A 150 -0.01 10.79 5.04
C ALA A 150 -0.94 11.70 5.86
N PHE A 151 -1.54 11.17 6.92
CA PHE A 151 -2.54 11.86 7.72
C PHE A 151 -2.10 13.25 8.23
N PRO A 152 -0.85 13.47 8.69
CA PRO A 152 -0.41 14.80 9.10
C PRO A 152 -0.45 15.85 7.99
N GLN A 153 -0.31 15.45 6.72
CA GLN A 153 -0.41 16.37 5.59
C GLN A 153 -1.87 16.66 5.24
N LEU A 154 -2.70 15.63 5.25
CA LEU A 154 -4.15 15.74 5.07
C LEU A 154 -4.77 16.61 6.18
N ASN A 155 -4.42 16.35 7.43
CA ASN A 155 -4.91 17.12 8.57
C ASN A 155 -4.57 18.61 8.48
N ARG A 156 -3.32 18.93 8.09
CA ARG A 156 -2.93 20.34 7.86
C ARG A 156 -3.71 21.01 6.74
N TRP A 157 -4.09 20.25 5.71
CA TRP A 157 -4.95 20.76 4.64
C TRP A 157 -6.35 21.06 5.16
N VAL A 158 -6.95 20.13 5.91
CA VAL A 158 -8.26 20.33 6.54
C VAL A 158 -8.25 21.52 7.49
N GLN A 159 -7.22 21.70 8.30
CA GLN A 159 -7.06 22.88 9.16
C GLN A 159 -7.01 24.19 8.37
N GLY A 160 -6.35 24.20 7.23
CA GLY A 160 -6.20 25.40 6.39
C GLY A 160 -7.45 25.74 5.58
N THR A 161 -8.28 24.75 5.24
CA THR A 161 -9.49 24.91 4.42
C THR A 161 -10.78 24.91 5.25
N SER A 162 -10.75 24.35 6.44
CA SER A 162 -11.89 24.25 7.39
C SER A 162 -13.20 23.79 6.73
N PRO A 163 -13.23 22.63 6.04
CA PRO A 163 -14.42 22.18 5.33
C PRO A 163 -15.53 21.79 6.30
N SER A 164 -16.77 22.16 6.01
CA SER A 164 -17.97 21.73 6.73
C SER A 164 -18.45 20.35 6.28
N SER A 165 -18.04 19.95 5.06
CA SER A 165 -18.37 18.63 4.49
C SER A 165 -17.18 18.01 3.75
N ILE A 166 -16.96 16.71 3.97
CA ILE A 166 -15.92 15.92 3.35
C ILE A 166 -16.55 14.68 2.72
N LEU A 167 -16.21 14.41 1.47
CA LEU A 167 -16.57 13.20 0.74
C LEU A 167 -15.29 12.41 0.44
N ASP A 168 -15.22 11.14 0.87
CA ASP A 168 -14.14 10.21 0.55
C ASP A 168 -14.66 9.18 -0.46
N ILE A 169 -14.21 9.25 -1.70
CA ILE A 169 -14.61 8.34 -2.78
C ILE A 169 -13.68 7.13 -2.78
N GLY A 170 -14.27 5.93 -2.64
CA GLY A 170 -13.51 4.70 -2.43
C GLY A 170 -12.87 4.68 -1.04
N CYS A 171 -13.66 4.97 -0.02
CA CYS A 171 -13.14 5.15 1.35
C CYS A 171 -12.54 3.88 1.97
N GLY A 172 -12.78 2.69 1.40
CA GLY A 172 -12.28 1.44 1.89
C GLY A 172 -12.65 1.20 3.37
N GLN A 173 -11.67 0.94 4.22
CA GLN A 173 -11.86 0.79 5.67
C GLN A 173 -12.08 2.14 6.41
N GLY A 174 -12.14 3.24 5.70
CA GLY A 174 -12.48 4.56 6.23
C GLY A 174 -11.43 5.20 7.14
N GLY A 175 -10.18 4.72 7.12
CA GLY A 175 -9.16 5.14 8.08
C GLY A 175 -8.93 6.65 8.08
N TYR A 176 -8.74 7.27 6.92
CA TYR A 176 -8.62 8.74 6.81
C TYR A 176 -9.89 9.45 7.27
N LEU A 177 -11.04 8.99 6.76
CA LEU A 177 -12.32 9.64 7.00
C LEU A 177 -12.73 9.58 8.46
N MET A 178 -12.62 8.42 9.12
CA MET A 178 -12.98 8.25 10.53
C MET A 178 -12.06 9.07 11.45
N ARG A 179 -10.76 9.14 11.17
CA ARG A 179 -9.84 10.01 11.93
C ARG A 179 -10.19 11.48 11.79
N LEU A 180 -10.59 11.92 10.59
CA LEU A 180 -11.08 13.29 10.40
C LEU A 180 -12.40 13.52 11.13
N ALA A 181 -13.36 12.60 11.03
CA ALA A 181 -14.63 12.68 11.73
C ALA A 181 -14.45 12.74 13.26
N GLN A 182 -13.50 11.98 13.80
CA GLN A 182 -13.17 12.01 15.21
C GLN A 182 -12.57 13.34 15.64
N GLN A 183 -11.71 13.93 14.84
CA GLN A 183 -11.02 15.18 15.14
C GLN A 183 -11.91 16.42 14.91
N TYR A 184 -12.77 16.37 13.87
CA TYR A 184 -13.62 17.49 13.44
C TYR A 184 -15.10 17.12 13.59
N ARG A 185 -15.60 17.11 14.80
CA ARG A 185 -16.95 16.66 15.16
C ARG A 185 -18.09 17.43 14.47
N GLN A 186 -17.84 18.67 14.03
CA GLN A 186 -18.81 19.50 13.32
C GLN A 186 -18.77 19.30 11.80
N THR A 187 -17.75 18.63 11.26
CA THR A 187 -17.62 18.35 9.84
C THR A 187 -18.42 17.10 9.49
N ARG A 188 -19.31 17.21 8.50
CA ARG A 188 -20.03 16.09 7.93
C ARG A 188 -19.09 15.26 7.05
N CYS A 189 -18.84 14.02 7.42
CA CYS A 189 -17.97 13.09 6.72
C CYS A 189 -18.82 12.03 6.01
N ILE A 190 -18.63 11.88 4.70
CA ILE A 190 -19.34 10.90 3.87
C ILE A 190 -18.30 10.03 3.18
N GLY A 191 -18.40 8.71 3.30
CA GLY A 191 -17.58 7.75 2.57
C GLY A 191 -18.44 6.99 1.54
N LEU A 192 -17.95 6.89 0.32
CA LEU A 192 -18.51 5.98 -0.68
C LEU A 192 -17.59 4.77 -0.83
N GLU A 193 -18.17 3.58 -0.78
CA GLU A 193 -17.46 2.34 -1.02
C GLU A 193 -18.35 1.40 -1.84
N ARG A 194 -17.83 0.91 -2.97
CA ARG A 194 -18.61 0.05 -3.88
C ARG A 194 -18.72 -1.41 -3.43
N ASN A 195 -17.78 -1.87 -2.61
CA ASN A 195 -17.83 -3.22 -2.06
C ASN A 195 -18.80 -3.26 -0.87
N ALA A 196 -19.94 -3.93 -1.04
CA ALA A 196 -21.01 -4.02 -0.03
C ALA A 196 -20.51 -4.49 1.34
N THR A 197 -19.73 -5.57 1.38
CA THR A 197 -19.19 -6.12 2.62
C THR A 197 -18.26 -5.13 3.32
N LEU A 198 -17.38 -4.49 2.58
CA LEU A 198 -16.45 -3.50 3.11
C LEU A 198 -17.18 -2.25 3.59
N ALA A 199 -18.14 -1.74 2.82
CA ALA A 199 -18.97 -0.60 3.20
C ALA A 199 -19.74 -0.87 4.51
N HIS A 200 -20.38 -2.05 4.62
CA HIS A 200 -21.09 -2.46 5.82
C HIS A 200 -20.17 -2.53 7.05
N ASN A 201 -19.03 -3.22 6.94
CA ASN A 201 -18.07 -3.36 8.03
C ASN A 201 -17.50 -2.01 8.47
N THR A 202 -17.24 -1.11 7.52
CA THR A 202 -16.72 0.24 7.78
C THR A 202 -17.77 1.12 8.46
N ALA A 203 -19.04 1.03 8.04
CA ALA A 203 -20.16 1.72 8.69
C ALA A 203 -20.35 1.26 10.14
N GLU A 204 -20.29 -0.08 10.36
CA GLU A 204 -20.34 -0.64 11.72
C GLU A 204 -19.19 -0.16 12.61
N HIS A 205 -17.99 -0.09 12.04
CA HIS A 205 -16.81 0.40 12.76
C HIS A 205 -16.97 1.87 13.16
N ALA A 206 -17.42 2.73 12.23
CA ALA A 206 -17.70 4.14 12.52
C ALA A 206 -18.75 4.30 13.64
N ARG A 207 -19.83 3.48 13.60
CA ARG A 207 -20.87 3.46 14.63
C ARG A 207 -20.33 3.02 15.99
N LYS A 208 -19.51 1.96 16.05
CA LYS A 208 -18.87 1.47 17.29
C LYS A 208 -17.95 2.51 17.93
N GLN A 209 -17.34 3.38 17.10
CA GLN A 209 -16.53 4.51 17.58
C GLN A 209 -17.36 5.76 17.97
N GLY A 210 -18.67 5.71 17.87
CA GLY A 210 -19.55 6.84 18.20
C GLY A 210 -19.37 8.05 17.25
N LEU A 211 -19.08 7.81 15.97
CA LEU A 211 -18.87 8.86 14.98
C LEU A 211 -20.19 9.22 14.28
N SER A 212 -21.06 9.98 14.99
CA SER A 212 -22.37 10.38 14.48
C SER A 212 -22.31 11.32 13.27
N ASN A 213 -21.16 11.96 13.03
CA ASN A 213 -20.88 12.82 11.89
C ASN A 213 -20.23 12.10 10.70
N CYS A 214 -20.10 10.76 10.75
CA CYS A 214 -19.52 9.94 9.70
C CYS A 214 -20.53 8.94 9.17
N MET A 215 -20.84 9.03 7.89
CA MET A 215 -21.77 8.14 7.18
C MET A 215 -21.03 7.41 6.07
N ILE A 216 -21.16 6.09 6.02
CA ILE A 216 -20.62 5.27 4.93
C ILE A 216 -21.78 4.76 4.09
N ILE A 217 -21.67 4.92 2.79
CA ILE A 217 -22.69 4.57 1.81
C ILE A 217 -22.09 3.53 0.86
N GLU A 218 -22.81 2.41 0.70
CA GLU A 218 -22.53 1.46 -0.38
C GLU A 218 -22.95 2.10 -1.71
N ALA A 219 -21.98 2.56 -2.48
CA ALA A 219 -22.25 3.13 -3.79
C ALA A 219 -20.99 3.16 -4.67
N ASP A 220 -21.21 2.98 -5.97
CA ASP A 220 -20.24 3.40 -6.97
C ASP A 220 -20.44 4.89 -7.24
N ILE A 221 -19.36 5.64 -7.41
CA ILE A 221 -19.44 7.08 -7.67
C ILE A 221 -20.28 7.35 -8.93
N ASP A 222 -20.20 6.51 -9.95
CA ASP A 222 -20.94 6.71 -11.20
C ASP A 222 -22.46 6.54 -11.03
N ALA A 223 -22.89 5.71 -10.08
CA ALA A 223 -24.29 5.47 -9.76
C ALA A 223 -24.83 6.36 -8.62
N TRP A 224 -23.94 7.00 -7.84
CA TRP A 224 -24.35 7.84 -6.72
C TRP A 224 -24.94 9.16 -7.22
N PRO A 225 -26.14 9.55 -6.78
CA PRO A 225 -26.73 10.80 -7.22
C PRO A 225 -25.90 12.00 -6.77
N ASP A 226 -25.89 13.07 -7.58
CA ASP A 226 -25.25 14.31 -7.17
C ASP A 226 -25.89 14.80 -5.86
N PRO A 227 -25.09 15.19 -4.85
CA PRO A 227 -25.63 15.59 -3.56
C PRO A 227 -26.43 16.89 -3.67
N GLU A 228 -27.54 16.99 -2.92
CA GLU A 228 -28.37 18.22 -2.87
C GLU A 228 -27.59 19.44 -2.37
N GLN A 229 -26.64 19.23 -1.48
CA GLN A 229 -25.76 20.28 -0.95
C GLN A 229 -24.35 20.11 -1.50
N THR A 230 -23.71 21.21 -1.81
CA THR A 230 -22.31 21.20 -2.24
C THR A 230 -21.40 20.60 -1.19
N ILE A 231 -20.33 19.93 -1.65
CA ILE A 231 -19.28 19.35 -0.84
C ILE A 231 -18.09 20.31 -0.80
N ASP A 232 -17.53 20.56 0.39
CA ASP A 232 -16.40 21.47 0.54
C ASP A 232 -15.05 20.81 0.25
N MET A 233 -14.94 19.50 0.50
CA MET A 233 -13.71 18.77 0.23
C MET A 233 -14.00 17.35 -0.27
N VAL A 234 -13.34 16.95 -1.35
CA VAL A 234 -13.40 15.59 -1.88
C VAL A 234 -12.02 14.94 -1.74
N MET A 235 -12.00 13.71 -1.25
CA MET A 235 -10.77 12.89 -1.13
C MET A 235 -10.79 11.77 -2.17
N LEU A 236 -9.65 11.55 -2.82
CA LEU A 236 -9.40 10.51 -3.82
C LEU A 236 -8.12 9.75 -3.44
N ASN A 237 -8.20 8.96 -2.37
CA ASN A 237 -7.02 8.33 -1.79
C ASN A 237 -6.82 6.92 -2.37
N ASN A 238 -5.69 6.70 -3.05
CA ASN A 238 -5.28 5.41 -3.61
C ASN A 238 -6.32 4.77 -4.56
N ILE A 239 -7.06 5.58 -5.31
CA ILE A 239 -8.10 5.08 -6.22
C ILE A 239 -7.84 5.42 -7.70
N LEU A 240 -6.95 6.37 -8.02
CA LEU A 240 -6.80 6.85 -9.40
C LEU A 240 -6.33 5.76 -10.38
N TYR A 241 -5.64 4.75 -9.92
CA TYR A 241 -5.17 3.64 -10.75
C TYR A 241 -6.24 2.56 -11.04
N TYR A 242 -7.44 2.69 -10.47
CA TYR A 242 -8.62 1.93 -10.89
C TYR A 242 -9.33 2.53 -12.10
N PHE A 243 -8.94 3.73 -12.50
CA PHE A 243 -9.50 4.48 -13.63
C PHE A 243 -8.43 4.70 -14.70
N ASN A 244 -8.78 4.55 -15.96
CA ASN A 244 -7.94 5.02 -17.07
C ASN A 244 -7.93 6.56 -17.15
N GLU A 245 -7.14 7.15 -18.05
CA GLU A 245 -7.00 8.60 -18.14
C GLU A 245 -8.33 9.32 -18.45
N GLU A 246 -9.14 8.75 -19.34
CA GLU A 246 -10.44 9.31 -19.69
C GLU A 246 -11.44 9.18 -18.54
N GLU A 247 -11.47 8.05 -17.87
CA GLU A 247 -12.32 7.84 -16.68
C GLU A 247 -11.91 8.77 -15.54
N ARG A 248 -10.61 9.05 -15.34
CA ARG A 248 -10.16 10.08 -14.38
C ARG A 248 -10.67 11.45 -14.73
N ARG A 249 -10.68 11.81 -16.03
CA ARG A 249 -11.24 13.07 -16.52
C ARG A 249 -12.72 13.17 -16.20
N GLN A 250 -13.47 12.12 -16.49
CA GLN A 250 -14.92 12.05 -16.22
C GLN A 250 -15.20 12.12 -14.71
N LEU A 251 -14.44 11.40 -13.88
CA LEU A 251 -14.54 11.46 -12.42
C LEU A 251 -14.32 12.89 -11.90
N LEU A 252 -13.26 13.56 -12.32
CA LEU A 252 -12.98 14.91 -11.87
C LEU A 252 -14.01 15.93 -12.40
N ALA A 253 -14.47 15.78 -13.64
CA ALA A 253 -15.54 16.59 -14.21
C ALA A 253 -16.85 16.42 -13.43
N ARG A 254 -17.17 15.19 -13.01
CA ARG A 254 -18.31 14.90 -12.14
C ARG A 254 -18.19 15.58 -10.78
N ILE A 255 -17.04 15.44 -10.12
CA ILE A 255 -16.77 16.09 -8.83
C ILE A 255 -16.95 17.61 -8.93
N ALA A 256 -16.49 18.22 -10.04
CA ALA A 256 -16.57 19.65 -10.26
C ALA A 256 -18.00 20.20 -10.28
N ARG A 257 -19.01 19.35 -10.56
CA ARG A 257 -20.44 19.75 -10.56
C ARG A 257 -21.00 20.02 -9.17
N PHE A 258 -20.57 19.24 -8.18
CA PHE A 258 -21.11 19.33 -6.83
C PHE A 258 -20.13 19.86 -5.77
N ILE A 259 -18.88 20.11 -6.15
CA ILE A 259 -17.92 20.73 -5.23
C ILE A 259 -18.16 22.24 -5.14
N GLY A 260 -18.17 22.79 -3.93
CA GLY A 260 -18.42 24.21 -3.67
C GLY A 260 -17.39 25.15 -4.33
N GLN A 261 -17.74 26.43 -4.47
CA GLN A 261 -16.88 27.44 -5.09
C GLN A 261 -15.50 27.58 -4.40
N ARG A 262 -15.45 27.39 -3.09
CA ARG A 262 -14.21 27.36 -2.29
C ARG A 262 -13.75 25.94 -1.98
N GLY A 263 -14.34 24.97 -2.64
CA GLY A 263 -14.06 23.56 -2.39
C GLY A 263 -12.67 23.16 -2.86
N SER A 264 -12.19 22.06 -2.31
CA SER A 264 -10.87 21.49 -2.61
C SER A 264 -10.96 20.00 -2.87
N ILE A 265 -10.02 19.48 -3.67
CA ILE A 265 -9.86 18.04 -3.88
C ILE A 265 -8.50 17.65 -3.33
N THR A 266 -8.43 16.57 -2.55
CA THR A 266 -7.17 16.02 -2.07
C THR A 266 -6.99 14.60 -2.57
N MET A 267 -5.74 14.22 -2.83
CA MET A 267 -5.38 12.90 -3.29
C MET A 267 -4.16 12.42 -2.52
N ILE A 268 -4.16 11.17 -2.13
CA ILE A 268 -2.98 10.44 -1.72
C ILE A 268 -2.78 9.37 -2.79
N THR A 269 -1.77 9.54 -3.62
CA THR A 269 -1.60 8.72 -4.81
C THR A 269 -0.13 8.54 -5.17
N PRO A 270 0.27 7.37 -5.68
CA PRO A 270 1.56 7.22 -6.30
C PRO A 270 1.57 7.91 -7.65
N LEU A 271 2.72 8.49 -8.03
CA LEU A 271 2.90 9.15 -9.32
C LEU A 271 4.01 8.47 -10.11
N ARG A 272 3.76 8.25 -11.40
CA ARG A 272 4.79 7.82 -12.36
C ARG A 272 5.59 9.01 -12.88
N GLY A 273 6.84 8.75 -13.26
CA GLY A 273 7.69 9.74 -13.93
C GLY A 273 8.34 10.78 -13.02
N ASP A 274 8.10 10.73 -11.71
CA ASP A 274 8.85 11.55 -10.77
C ASP A 274 10.31 11.10 -10.69
N ASN A 275 11.21 12.06 -10.61
CA ASN A 275 12.64 11.79 -10.54
C ASN A 275 13.15 11.32 -9.17
N ARG A 276 12.30 11.24 -8.17
CA ARG A 276 12.62 10.82 -6.79
C ARG A 276 11.81 9.58 -6.41
N GLY A 277 12.44 8.58 -5.79
CA GLY A 277 11.78 7.34 -5.39
C GLY A 277 11.37 6.41 -6.55
N LYS A 278 12.03 6.50 -7.67
CA LYS A 278 11.65 5.99 -9.00
C LYS A 278 11.44 4.49 -9.09
N SER A 279 12.28 3.69 -8.44
CA SER A 279 12.25 2.22 -8.62
C SER A 279 10.96 1.63 -8.09
N PHE A 280 10.47 2.10 -6.94
CA PHE A 280 9.22 1.60 -6.37
C PHE A 280 8.01 2.01 -7.23
N ALA A 281 7.91 3.30 -7.63
CA ALA A 281 6.80 3.75 -8.50
C ALA A 281 6.82 3.03 -9.84
N ALA A 282 7.99 2.80 -10.42
CA ALA A 282 8.13 2.05 -11.67
C ALA A 282 7.67 0.59 -11.52
N ALA A 283 8.12 -0.09 -10.46
CA ALA A 283 7.69 -1.47 -10.17
C ALA A 283 6.19 -1.55 -9.89
N PHE A 284 5.66 -0.61 -9.10
CA PHE A 284 4.23 -0.55 -8.81
C PHE A 284 3.40 -0.23 -10.07
N ASN A 285 3.88 0.68 -10.92
CA ASN A 285 3.25 0.93 -12.22
C ASN A 285 3.27 -0.31 -13.12
N THR A 286 4.38 -1.07 -13.12
CA THR A 286 4.46 -2.34 -13.87
C THR A 286 3.44 -3.34 -13.36
N PHE A 287 3.26 -3.44 -12.04
CA PHE A 287 2.21 -4.25 -11.44
C PHE A 287 0.82 -3.79 -11.93
N MET A 288 0.51 -2.49 -11.87
CA MET A 288 -0.79 -1.95 -12.30
C MET A 288 -1.10 -2.30 -13.76
N VAL A 289 -0.19 -2.00 -14.68
CA VAL A 289 -0.42 -2.24 -16.12
C VAL A 289 -0.45 -3.71 -16.52
N SER A 290 -0.01 -4.61 -15.65
CA SER A 290 -0.06 -6.06 -15.84
C SER A 290 -1.46 -6.65 -15.62
N HIS A 291 -2.38 -5.89 -15.05
CA HIS A 291 -3.75 -6.32 -14.77
C HIS A 291 -4.74 -5.65 -15.73
N ARG A 292 -5.87 -6.35 -16.01
CA ARG A 292 -6.93 -5.83 -16.90
C ARG A 292 -7.77 -4.74 -16.24
N ASN A 293 -7.99 -4.86 -14.94
CA ASN A 293 -8.85 -4.01 -14.13
C ASN A 293 -8.06 -2.94 -13.34
N LEU A 294 -6.79 -2.74 -13.68
CA LEU A 294 -5.95 -1.68 -13.14
C LEU A 294 -5.29 -0.92 -14.30
N HIS A 295 -4.96 0.35 -14.04
CA HIS A 295 -4.43 1.26 -15.06
C HIS A 295 -3.10 1.88 -14.60
N SER A 296 -2.37 2.46 -15.54
CA SER A 296 -1.13 3.16 -15.25
C SER A 296 -1.32 4.25 -14.20
N LEU A 297 -0.32 4.44 -13.37
CA LEU A 297 -0.30 5.52 -12.39
C LEU A 297 -0.40 6.88 -13.10
N PRO A 298 -1.10 7.86 -12.52
CA PRO A 298 -1.08 9.22 -13.05
C PRO A 298 0.32 9.81 -12.96
N SER A 299 0.63 10.76 -13.85
CA SER A 299 1.81 11.62 -13.76
C SER A 299 1.44 12.98 -13.18
N GLU A 300 2.44 13.75 -12.74
CA GLU A 300 2.20 15.14 -12.32
C GLU A 300 1.64 15.98 -13.48
N ILE A 301 2.15 15.79 -14.69
CA ILE A 301 1.68 16.50 -15.89
C ILE A 301 0.21 16.21 -16.14
N GLU A 302 -0.17 14.92 -16.09
CA GLU A 302 -1.56 14.50 -16.23
C GLU A 302 -2.46 15.13 -15.16
N LEU A 303 -2.07 15.08 -13.89
CA LEU A 303 -2.86 15.68 -12.80
C LEU A 303 -3.04 17.19 -12.95
N ARG A 304 -2.02 17.90 -13.44
CA ARG A 304 -2.11 19.34 -13.72
C ARG A 304 -3.08 19.64 -14.86
N SER A 305 -3.05 18.83 -15.93
CA SER A 305 -3.99 18.93 -17.05
C SER A 305 -5.41 18.68 -16.57
N LEU A 306 -5.65 17.57 -15.90
CA LEU A 306 -6.95 17.18 -15.37
C LEU A 306 -7.53 18.24 -14.41
N ALA A 307 -6.70 18.82 -13.55
CA ALA A 307 -7.11 19.91 -12.66
C ALA A 307 -7.52 21.16 -13.46
N SER A 308 -6.74 21.54 -14.46
CA SER A 308 -7.02 22.70 -15.33
C SER A 308 -8.34 22.53 -16.08
N ASP A 309 -8.62 21.33 -16.58
CA ASP A 309 -9.85 21.02 -17.34
C ASP A 309 -11.14 21.28 -16.53
N ILE A 310 -11.06 21.18 -15.20
CA ILE A 310 -12.19 21.43 -14.29
C ILE A 310 -12.13 22.77 -13.57
N GLY A 311 -11.24 23.68 -14.00
CA GLY A 311 -11.06 25.01 -13.39
C GLY A 311 -10.38 24.97 -12.01
N PHE A 312 -9.56 23.95 -11.77
CA PHE A 312 -8.73 23.83 -10.58
C PHE A 312 -7.23 23.93 -10.92
N ARG A 313 -6.42 24.17 -9.90
CA ARG A 313 -4.96 24.15 -10.01
C ARG A 313 -4.37 23.26 -8.93
N VAL A 314 -3.22 22.67 -9.21
CA VAL A 314 -2.44 21.96 -8.20
C VAL A 314 -1.83 22.99 -7.26
N GLY A 315 -2.47 23.21 -6.13
CA GLY A 315 -2.01 24.13 -5.08
C GLY A 315 -0.94 23.52 -4.20
N LYS A 316 -0.91 22.19 -4.06
CA LYS A 316 0.09 21.47 -3.27
C LYS A 316 0.39 20.11 -3.89
N LEU A 317 1.68 19.81 -4.02
CA LEU A 317 2.18 18.50 -4.38
C LEU A 317 3.40 18.21 -3.50
N LYS A 318 3.27 17.24 -2.59
CA LYS A 318 4.32 16.96 -1.61
C LYS A 318 4.49 15.46 -1.40
N PRO A 319 5.73 14.93 -1.47
CA PRO A 319 5.96 13.53 -1.15
C PRO A 319 5.59 13.24 0.31
N ILE A 320 4.95 12.09 0.54
CA ILE A 320 4.58 11.61 1.88
C ILE A 320 5.83 11.09 2.60
N VAL A 321 6.63 10.31 1.90
CA VAL A 321 7.96 9.86 2.33
C VAL A 321 9.01 10.44 1.40
N ARG A 322 10.15 10.84 1.93
CA ARG A 322 11.18 11.56 1.16
C ARG A 322 11.69 10.77 -0.05
N GLU A 323 11.86 9.47 0.10
CA GLU A 323 12.31 8.52 -0.93
C GLU A 323 11.14 7.77 -1.57
N GLY A 324 9.91 8.02 -1.10
CA GLY A 324 8.72 7.32 -1.54
C GLY A 324 8.13 7.87 -2.82
N SER A 325 7.23 7.08 -3.38
CA SER A 325 6.54 7.40 -4.63
C SER A 325 5.13 7.92 -4.41
N TRP A 326 4.66 7.95 -3.16
CA TRP A 326 3.35 8.49 -2.79
C TRP A 326 3.44 9.98 -2.50
N PHE A 327 2.44 10.68 -3.00
CA PHE A 327 2.32 12.12 -2.86
C PHE A 327 0.97 12.48 -2.24
N PHE A 328 1.00 13.51 -1.42
CA PHE A 328 -0.17 14.29 -1.11
C PHE A 328 -0.33 15.36 -2.19
N VAL A 329 -1.48 15.38 -2.85
CA VAL A 329 -1.85 16.36 -3.87
C VAL A 329 -3.09 17.13 -3.37
N GLY A 330 -3.03 18.44 -3.38
CA GLY A 330 -4.16 19.30 -3.07
C GLY A 330 -4.50 20.19 -4.27
N LEU A 331 -5.75 20.12 -4.71
CA LEU A 331 -6.30 20.97 -5.78
C LEU A 331 -7.20 22.03 -5.17
N THR A 332 -7.08 23.26 -5.67
CA THR A 332 -7.93 24.42 -5.33
C THR A 332 -8.37 25.10 -6.62
N ARG A 333 -9.49 25.80 -6.57
CA ARG A 333 -9.90 26.69 -7.65
C ARG A 333 -9.02 27.92 -7.74
#